data_8a0e12b41a3a06106b3f46ae05529f3b
#
_entry.id   8a0e12b41a3a06106b3f46ae05529f3b
#
_cell.length_a   1.000
_cell.length_b   1.000
_cell.length_c   1.000
_cell.angle_alpha   90.00
_cell.angle_beta   90.00
_cell.angle_gamma   90.00
#
_symmetry.space_group_name_H-M   'P 1'
#
loop_
_entity.id
_entity.type
_entity.pdbx_description
1 polymer ?
#
loop_
_entity_poly.entity_id
_entity_poly.type
_entity_poly.pdbx_seq_one_letter_code
_entity_poly.pdbx_strand_id
1 'polypeptide(L)'
;MMPLHFYNDIHLAKAFCLGAENQTHTYAYFWQDVLEQSVAIAGLEQSTWALWHQDSYEFLVLFFAGLLANKNIILPPNRVRDLEQQLAQQQIYFLSRQNLPQSLVADLSAELANKISHDDFLNHAHISFFTSGSTGEPKKIERTLKQLLNEVHGLASSF
;
A
#
# COMPACT_ATOMS: atom_id res chain seq x y z
N MET A 1 -15.17 -10.26 0.77
CA MET A 1 -14.19 -11.37 0.98
C MET A 1 -12.97 -10.96 0.20
N MET A 2 -11.92 -10.44 0.89
CA MET A 2 -10.61 -10.37 0.25
C MET A 2 -10.41 -11.69 -0.49
N PRO A 3 -9.99 -11.72 -1.74
CA PRO A 3 -10.01 -12.95 -2.46
C PRO A 3 -9.12 -13.91 -1.73
N LEU A 4 -9.72 -14.81 -1.00
CA LEU A 4 -9.10 -16.04 -0.53
C LEU A 4 -8.37 -16.78 -1.68
N HIS A 5 -8.58 -16.36 -2.93
CA HIS A 5 -7.80 -16.82 -4.08
C HIS A 5 -6.33 -16.34 -4.08
N PHE A 6 -5.99 -15.26 -3.36
CA PHE A 6 -4.60 -14.99 -2.97
C PHE A 6 -4.14 -15.93 -1.84
N TYR A 7 -5.06 -16.54 -1.14
CA TYR A 7 -4.88 -17.48 -0.04
C TYR A 7 -5.13 -18.92 -0.46
N ASN A 8 -4.73 -19.33 -1.64
CA ASN A 8 -4.56 -20.74 -1.87
C ASN A 8 -3.40 -21.22 -0.99
N ASP A 9 -3.65 -22.12 -0.07
CA ASP A 9 -2.68 -22.62 0.93
C ASP A 9 -1.30 -22.97 0.34
N ILE A 10 -1.28 -23.37 -0.93
CA ILE A 10 -0.05 -23.66 -1.70
C ILE A 10 0.80 -22.39 -1.93
N HIS A 11 0.20 -21.21 -2.00
CA HIS A 11 0.92 -19.96 -2.25
C HIS A 11 1.36 -19.27 -0.96
N LEU A 12 0.67 -19.46 0.14
CA LEU A 12 0.98 -18.83 1.43
C LEU A 12 2.33 -19.28 2.00
N ALA A 13 2.69 -20.54 1.76
CA ALA A 13 3.97 -21.09 2.19
C ALA A 13 5.14 -20.70 1.26
N LYS A 14 4.87 -20.14 0.07
CA LYS A 14 5.93 -19.70 -0.82
C LYS A 14 6.70 -18.56 -0.18
N ALA A 15 8.01 -18.70 -0.20
CA ALA A 15 8.93 -17.65 0.20
C ALA A 15 9.16 -16.70 -0.97
N PHE A 16 9.32 -15.44 -0.67
CA PHE A 16 9.84 -14.43 -1.58
C PHE A 16 10.92 -13.61 -0.86
N CYS A 17 11.82 -13.03 -1.63
CA CYS A 17 12.93 -12.27 -1.11
C CYS A 17 12.71 -10.79 -1.38
N LEU A 18 12.57 -9.99 -0.33
CA LEU A 18 12.45 -8.53 -0.39
C LEU A 18 13.22 -7.90 0.77
N GLY A 19 13.52 -6.62 0.64
CA GLY A 19 14.14 -5.84 1.68
C GLY A 19 15.65 -5.64 1.52
N ALA A 20 16.21 -4.73 2.32
CA ALA A 20 17.59 -4.27 2.23
C ALA A 20 18.62 -5.37 2.49
N GLU A 21 18.26 -6.40 3.25
CA GLU A 21 19.13 -7.51 3.64
C GLU A 21 18.81 -8.83 2.93
N ASN A 22 18.04 -8.78 1.82
CA ASN A 22 17.57 -9.99 1.12
C ASN A 22 16.87 -10.99 2.06
N GLN A 23 16.12 -10.47 3.02
CA GLN A 23 15.37 -11.31 3.96
C GLN A 23 14.28 -12.09 3.20
N THR A 24 14.12 -13.34 3.59
CA THR A 24 13.10 -14.20 3.00
C THR A 24 11.86 -14.22 3.89
N HIS A 25 10.74 -13.84 3.32
CA HIS A 25 9.43 -13.87 3.96
C HIS A 25 8.51 -14.85 3.25
N THR A 26 7.55 -15.42 3.97
CA THR A 26 6.44 -16.13 3.34
C THR A 26 5.32 -15.16 3.01
N TYR A 27 4.49 -15.50 2.02
CA TYR A 27 3.29 -14.69 1.74
C TYR A 27 2.34 -14.62 2.94
N ALA A 28 2.24 -15.69 3.73
CA ALA A 28 1.43 -15.68 4.95
C ALA A 28 1.92 -14.62 5.94
N TYR A 29 3.23 -14.56 6.19
CA TYR A 29 3.83 -13.57 7.07
C TYR A 29 3.61 -12.14 6.55
N PHE A 30 3.83 -11.93 5.25
CA PHE A 30 3.59 -10.63 4.61
C PHE A 30 2.15 -10.14 4.80
N TRP A 31 1.17 -10.99 4.49
CA TRP A 31 -0.24 -10.59 4.61
C TRP A 31 -0.68 -10.40 6.06
N GLN A 32 -0.13 -11.18 6.98
CA GLN A 32 -0.36 -10.94 8.41
C GLN A 32 0.13 -9.55 8.81
N ASP A 33 1.35 -9.19 8.43
CA ASP A 33 1.93 -7.88 8.71
C ASP A 33 1.10 -6.76 8.05
N VAL A 34 0.69 -6.91 6.79
CA VAL A 34 -0.21 -5.98 6.11
C VAL A 34 -1.51 -5.76 6.89
N LEU A 35 -2.15 -6.82 7.36
CA LEU A 35 -3.39 -6.73 8.13
C LEU A 35 -3.18 -6.01 9.46
N GLU A 36 -2.12 -6.33 10.20
CA GLU A 36 -1.79 -5.66 11.44
C GLU A 36 -1.57 -4.16 11.26
N GLN A 37 -0.80 -3.77 10.24
CA GLN A 37 -0.58 -2.35 9.95
C GLN A 37 -1.85 -1.66 9.45
N SER A 38 -2.71 -2.35 8.71
CA SER A 38 -3.95 -1.76 8.20
C SER A 38 -4.90 -1.31 9.30
N VAL A 39 -4.95 -2.05 10.41
CA VAL A 39 -5.76 -1.69 11.59
C VAL A 39 -5.23 -0.41 12.24
N ALA A 40 -3.90 -0.33 12.43
CA ALA A 40 -3.28 0.87 12.98
C ALA A 40 -3.51 2.10 12.09
N ILE A 41 -3.39 1.93 10.76
CA ILE A 41 -3.61 3.00 9.77
C ILE A 41 -5.09 3.41 9.70
N ALA A 42 -6.03 2.48 9.86
CA ALA A 42 -7.47 2.78 9.84
C ALA A 42 -7.86 3.76 10.95
N GLY A 43 -7.20 3.72 12.11
CA GLY A 43 -7.41 4.63 13.22
C GLY A 43 -6.86 6.05 13.02
N LEU A 44 -6.10 6.31 11.96
CA LEU A 44 -5.56 7.63 11.66
C LEU A 44 -6.63 8.53 11.04
N GLU A 45 -6.65 9.82 11.42
CA GLU A 45 -7.66 10.79 10.96
C GLU A 45 -7.52 11.11 9.46
N GLN A 46 -6.28 11.25 8.97
CA GLN A 46 -6.03 11.64 7.60
C GLN A 46 -6.51 10.56 6.63
N SER A 47 -7.18 11.00 5.56
CA SER A 47 -7.64 10.14 4.47
C SER A 47 -6.58 9.88 3.40
N THR A 48 -5.54 10.73 3.34
CA THR A 48 -4.50 10.69 2.30
C THR A 48 -3.11 10.70 2.94
N TRP A 49 -2.26 9.80 2.48
CA TRP A 49 -0.89 9.63 2.97
C TRP A 49 0.09 9.55 1.82
N ALA A 50 1.28 10.11 2.00
CA ALA A 50 2.41 9.89 1.09
C ALA A 50 3.17 8.63 1.53
N LEU A 51 3.63 7.84 0.58
CA LEU A 51 4.44 6.66 0.85
C LEU A 51 5.71 6.66 0.02
N TRP A 52 6.83 6.61 0.70
CA TRP A 52 8.15 6.38 0.14
C TRP A 52 9.01 5.64 1.17
N HIS A 53 9.63 4.55 0.78
CA HIS A 53 10.51 3.77 1.65
C HIS A 53 11.66 3.16 0.86
N GLN A 54 12.85 3.08 1.46
CA GLN A 54 14.02 2.46 0.84
C GLN A 54 13.93 0.93 0.83
N ASP A 55 13.38 0.37 1.90
CA ASP A 55 13.15 -1.07 2.02
C ASP A 55 11.88 -1.47 1.27
N SER A 56 12.02 -2.43 0.35
CA SER A 56 10.92 -2.88 -0.53
C SER A 56 9.85 -3.63 0.24
N TYR A 57 10.23 -4.38 1.28
CA TYR A 57 9.27 -5.10 2.10
C TYR A 57 8.38 -4.13 2.88
N GLU A 58 9.00 -3.19 3.59
CA GLU A 58 8.29 -2.14 4.33
C GLU A 58 7.40 -1.29 3.40
N PHE A 59 7.92 -0.95 2.21
CA PHE A 59 7.13 -0.23 1.21
C PHE A 59 5.85 -1.00 0.87
N LEU A 60 5.96 -2.29 0.52
CA LEU A 60 4.81 -3.10 0.12
C LEU A 60 3.83 -3.33 1.27
N VAL A 61 4.32 -3.58 2.48
CA VAL A 61 3.46 -3.74 3.67
C VAL A 61 2.64 -2.48 3.90
N LEU A 62 3.27 -1.30 3.97
CA LEU A 62 2.57 -0.04 4.21
C LEU A 62 1.66 0.37 3.05
N PHE A 63 2.05 0.04 1.81
CA PHE A 63 1.24 0.29 0.62
C PHE A 63 -0.09 -0.47 0.68
N PHE A 64 -0.03 -1.78 0.83
CA PHE A 64 -1.25 -2.59 0.91
C PHE A 64 -2.04 -2.31 2.19
N ALA A 65 -1.38 -2.10 3.31
CA ALA A 65 -2.04 -1.74 4.57
C ALA A 65 -2.81 -0.42 4.47
N GLY A 66 -2.22 0.60 3.84
CA GLY A 66 -2.88 1.88 3.61
C GLY A 66 -4.12 1.75 2.72
N LEU A 67 -4.02 0.98 1.63
CA LEU A 67 -5.15 0.72 0.74
C LEU A 67 -6.26 -0.09 1.44
N LEU A 68 -5.90 -1.11 2.24
CA LEU A 68 -6.86 -1.89 3.03
C LEU A 68 -7.55 -1.04 4.10
N ALA A 69 -6.84 -0.07 4.66
CA ALA A 69 -7.40 0.91 5.59
C ALA A 69 -8.26 1.99 4.91
N ASN A 70 -8.55 1.84 3.61
CA ASN A 70 -9.32 2.78 2.80
C ASN A 70 -8.70 4.19 2.77
N LYS A 71 -7.37 4.27 2.74
CA LYS A 71 -6.63 5.52 2.60
C LYS A 71 -6.17 5.71 1.15
N ASN A 72 -6.13 6.96 0.71
CA ASN A 72 -5.51 7.32 -0.57
C ASN A 72 -4.00 7.35 -0.42
N ILE A 73 -3.28 6.64 -1.26
CA ILE A 73 -1.81 6.58 -1.21
C ILE A 73 -1.22 7.38 -2.35
N ILE A 74 -0.39 8.35 -1.99
CA ILE A 74 0.41 9.13 -2.94
C ILE A 74 1.82 8.53 -2.98
N LEU A 75 2.31 8.23 -4.17
CA LEU A 75 3.65 7.73 -4.41
C LEU A 75 4.52 8.85 -5.00
N PRO A 76 5.23 9.62 -4.18
CA PRO A 76 6.14 10.64 -4.67
C PRO A 76 7.39 10.00 -5.29
N PRO A 77 8.05 10.67 -6.24
CA PRO A 77 9.25 10.14 -6.91
C PRO A 77 10.44 10.00 -5.95
N ASN A 78 10.45 10.78 -4.89
CA ASN A 78 11.50 10.77 -3.86
C ASN A 78 10.94 11.36 -2.55
N ARG A 79 11.76 11.32 -1.49
CA ARG A 79 11.46 11.95 -0.22
C ARG A 79 12.50 13.04 0.07
N VAL A 80 12.25 14.25 -0.46
CA VAL A 80 13.05 15.43 -0.20
C VAL A 80 12.31 16.42 0.68
N ARG A 81 13.06 17.22 1.45
CA ARG A 81 12.53 18.13 2.46
C ARG A 81 11.49 19.12 1.92
N ASP A 82 11.73 19.67 0.75
CA ASP A 82 10.82 20.65 0.15
C ASP A 82 9.47 20.00 -0.20
N LEU A 83 9.49 18.77 -0.72
CA LEU A 83 8.28 18.01 -0.99
C LEU A 83 7.54 17.63 0.31
N GLU A 84 8.25 17.23 1.36
CA GLU A 84 7.65 16.97 2.67
C GLU A 84 6.92 18.22 3.21
N GLN A 85 7.54 19.40 3.09
CA GLN A 85 6.92 20.66 3.53
C GLN A 85 5.69 21.01 2.69
N GLN A 86 5.74 20.85 1.38
CA GLN A 86 4.60 21.09 0.48
C GLN A 86 3.42 20.16 0.80
N LEU A 87 3.69 18.88 1.02
CA LEU A 87 2.66 17.91 1.39
C LEU A 87 2.08 18.19 2.78
N ALA A 88 2.92 18.57 3.74
CA ALA A 88 2.49 18.92 5.10
C ALA A 88 1.54 20.13 5.13
N GLN A 89 1.73 21.12 4.24
CA GLN A 89 0.80 22.26 4.08
C GLN A 89 -0.61 21.81 3.64
N GLN A 90 -0.69 20.64 2.97
CA GLN A 90 -1.95 20.01 2.56
C GLN A 90 -2.42 18.95 3.58
N GLN A 91 -1.81 18.88 4.77
CA GLN A 91 -2.07 17.89 5.80
C GLN A 91 -1.81 16.44 5.32
N ILE A 92 -0.91 16.28 4.36
CA ILE A 92 -0.45 14.98 3.85
C ILE A 92 0.92 14.70 4.44
N TYR A 93 1.03 13.59 5.16
CA TYR A 93 2.26 13.18 5.84
C TYR A 93 2.77 11.86 5.26
N PHE A 94 4.06 11.59 5.47
CA PHE A 94 4.63 10.32 5.05
C PHE A 94 4.22 9.21 6.02
N LEU A 95 3.64 8.16 5.46
CA LEU A 95 3.30 6.95 6.20
C LEU A 95 4.58 6.20 6.57
N SER A 96 4.73 5.88 7.84
CA SER A 96 5.86 5.14 8.37
C SER A 96 5.41 4.30 9.55
N ARG A 97 5.94 3.08 9.68
CA ARG A 97 5.65 2.19 10.82
C ARG A 97 5.95 2.85 12.17
N GLN A 98 6.96 3.71 12.22
CA GLN A 98 7.33 4.44 13.43
C GLN A 98 6.26 5.43 13.91
N ASN A 99 5.40 5.89 13.02
CA ASN A 99 4.34 6.85 13.31
C ASN A 99 2.99 6.16 13.58
N LEU A 100 2.95 4.82 13.49
CA LEU A 100 1.72 4.07 13.75
C LEU A 100 1.57 3.75 15.24
N PRO A 101 0.34 3.83 15.77
CA PRO A 101 0.08 3.36 17.12
C PRO A 101 0.39 1.86 17.19
N GLN A 102 1.04 1.43 18.27
CA GLN A 102 1.21 0.01 18.52
C GLN A 102 -0.18 -0.60 18.79
N SER A 103 -0.67 -1.34 17.83
CA SER A 103 -1.96 -1.99 17.91
C SER A 103 -1.80 -3.40 18.49
N LEU A 104 -2.50 -3.67 19.59
CA LEU A 104 -2.68 -5.03 20.14
C LEU A 104 -3.80 -5.71 19.34
N VAL A 105 -3.48 -6.25 18.15
CA VAL A 105 -4.52 -6.70 17.22
C VAL A 105 -4.37 -8.17 16.88
N ALA A 106 -4.81 -9.04 17.77
CA ALA A 106 -5.00 -10.44 17.41
C ALA A 106 -6.39 -10.70 16.77
N ASP A 107 -7.43 -9.93 17.12
CA ASP A 107 -8.82 -10.23 16.71
C ASP A 107 -9.36 -9.39 15.53
N LEU A 108 -8.86 -8.19 15.33
CA LEU A 108 -9.38 -7.28 14.28
C LEU A 108 -8.93 -7.66 12.85
N SER A 109 -7.82 -8.38 12.70
CA SER A 109 -7.32 -8.78 11.40
C SER A 109 -8.27 -9.72 10.65
N ALA A 110 -8.88 -10.66 11.35
CA ALA A 110 -9.88 -11.58 10.79
C ALA A 110 -11.18 -10.83 10.41
N GLU A 111 -11.57 -9.84 11.20
CA GLU A 111 -12.77 -9.04 10.95
C GLU A 111 -12.59 -8.09 9.76
N LEU A 112 -11.41 -7.47 9.61
CA LEU A 112 -11.09 -6.64 8.45
C LEU A 112 -11.01 -7.48 7.16
N ALA A 113 -10.36 -8.63 7.20
CA ALA A 113 -10.25 -9.54 6.07
C ALA A 113 -11.62 -10.02 5.56
N ASN A 114 -12.61 -10.13 6.45
CA ASN A 114 -13.96 -10.54 6.12
C ASN A 114 -14.86 -9.39 5.62
N LYS A 115 -14.54 -8.13 5.95
CA LYS A 115 -15.36 -6.96 5.59
C LYS A 115 -15.07 -6.40 4.21
N ILE A 116 -13.90 -6.70 3.63
CA ILE A 116 -13.49 -6.11 2.35
C ILE A 116 -13.82 -7.08 1.24
N SER A 117 -14.85 -6.77 0.45
CA SER A 117 -15.08 -7.50 -0.79
C SER A 117 -13.91 -7.21 -1.77
N HIS A 118 -13.51 -8.21 -2.54
CA HIS A 118 -12.44 -8.08 -3.52
C HIS A 118 -12.70 -6.95 -4.52
N ASP A 119 -13.90 -6.91 -5.05
CA ASP A 119 -14.27 -5.92 -6.06
C ASP A 119 -14.32 -4.51 -5.48
N ASP A 120 -14.80 -4.37 -4.24
CA ASP A 120 -14.79 -3.08 -3.55
C ASP A 120 -13.37 -2.59 -3.31
N PHE A 121 -12.47 -3.47 -2.83
CA PHE A 121 -11.08 -3.12 -2.62
C PHE A 121 -10.40 -2.65 -3.92
N LEU A 122 -10.54 -3.41 -5.01
CA LEU A 122 -9.91 -3.07 -6.28
C LEU A 122 -10.42 -1.76 -6.89
N ASN A 123 -11.71 -1.45 -6.71
CA ASN A 123 -12.34 -0.26 -7.27
C ASN A 123 -12.14 1.01 -6.43
N HIS A 124 -12.01 0.88 -5.10
CA HIS A 124 -11.92 2.01 -4.17
C HIS A 124 -10.51 2.29 -3.65
N ALA A 125 -9.54 1.41 -3.90
CA ALA A 125 -8.13 1.64 -3.56
C ALA A 125 -7.51 2.67 -4.52
N HIS A 126 -7.40 3.93 -4.08
CA HIS A 126 -6.88 5.04 -4.88
C HIS A 126 -5.39 5.25 -4.66
N ILE A 127 -4.65 5.36 -5.76
CA ILE A 127 -3.22 5.55 -5.81
C ILE A 127 -2.91 6.75 -6.69
N SER A 128 -2.06 7.64 -6.23
CA SER A 128 -1.61 8.82 -6.97
C SER A 128 -0.12 8.76 -7.25
N PHE A 129 0.27 9.08 -8.46
CA PHE A 129 1.65 9.18 -8.90
C PHE A 129 1.96 10.59 -9.39
N PHE A 130 3.22 10.96 -9.32
CA PHE A 130 3.70 12.16 -9.99
C PHE A 130 4.49 11.78 -11.24
N THR A 131 4.13 12.38 -12.37
CA THR A 131 4.89 12.27 -13.61
C THR A 131 5.67 13.55 -13.86
N SER A 132 6.85 13.42 -14.47
CA SER A 132 7.60 14.58 -14.97
C SER A 132 6.77 15.22 -16.10
N GLY A 133 6.12 16.35 -15.81
CA GLY A 133 5.40 17.11 -16.82
C GLY A 133 6.37 17.66 -17.85
N SER A 134 5.98 17.66 -19.13
CA SER A 134 6.74 18.32 -20.22
C SER A 134 6.91 19.84 -20.01
N THR A 135 6.13 20.42 -19.09
CA THR A 135 6.17 21.84 -18.69
C THR A 135 7.01 22.10 -17.44
N GLY A 136 7.69 21.09 -16.89
CA GLY A 136 8.55 21.21 -15.70
C GLY A 136 7.84 21.05 -14.36
N GLU A 137 6.51 21.13 -14.30
CA GLU A 137 5.77 20.86 -13.08
C GLU A 137 5.27 19.40 -13.04
N PRO A 138 5.46 18.70 -11.89
CA PRO A 138 4.99 17.33 -11.75
C PRO A 138 3.46 17.25 -11.84
N LYS A 139 2.96 16.45 -12.77
CA LYS A 139 1.51 16.21 -12.90
C LYS A 139 1.09 15.03 -12.06
N LYS A 140 0.11 15.23 -11.17
CA LYS A 140 -0.51 14.18 -10.38
C LYS A 140 -1.45 13.34 -11.27
N ILE A 141 -1.26 12.04 -11.28
CA ILE A 141 -2.13 11.06 -11.95
C ILE A 141 -2.74 10.16 -10.89
N GLU A 142 -4.04 9.99 -10.93
CA GLU A 142 -4.78 9.10 -10.02
C GLU A 142 -5.22 7.84 -10.77
N ARG A 143 -5.11 6.69 -10.09
CA ARG A 143 -5.53 5.37 -10.58
C ARG A 143 -6.18 4.59 -9.46
N THR A 144 -7.09 3.70 -9.80
CA THR A 144 -7.51 2.64 -8.88
C THR A 144 -6.57 1.45 -8.99
N LEU A 145 -6.53 0.61 -7.96
CA LEU A 145 -5.74 -0.63 -7.99
C LEU A 145 -6.16 -1.53 -9.15
N LYS A 146 -7.47 -1.58 -9.46
CA LYS A 146 -8.01 -2.31 -10.62
C LYS A 146 -7.43 -1.83 -11.95
N GLN A 147 -7.34 -0.50 -12.12
CA GLN A 147 -6.76 0.07 -13.35
C GLN A 147 -5.29 -0.33 -13.50
N LEU A 148 -4.50 -0.25 -12.41
CA LEU A 148 -3.10 -0.67 -12.43
C LEU A 148 -2.93 -2.16 -12.75
N LEU A 149 -3.74 -3.02 -12.16
CA LEU A 149 -3.71 -4.45 -12.45
C LEU A 149 -4.06 -4.75 -13.91
N ASN A 150 -5.05 -4.04 -14.47
CA ASN A 150 -5.40 -4.18 -15.88
C ASN A 150 -4.26 -3.72 -16.81
N GLU A 151 -3.55 -2.64 -16.48
CA GLU A 151 -2.37 -2.18 -17.22
C GLU A 151 -1.25 -3.23 -17.17
N VAL A 152 -0.98 -3.81 -16.00
CA VAL A 152 0.02 -4.87 -15.84
C VAL A 152 -0.35 -6.12 -16.65
N HIS A 153 -1.61 -6.55 -16.63
CA HIS A 153 -2.09 -7.67 -17.42
C HIS A 153 -1.97 -7.39 -18.93
N GLY A 154 -2.31 -6.19 -19.37
CA GLY A 154 -2.14 -5.76 -20.75
C GLY A 154 -0.68 -5.84 -21.21
N LEU A 155 0.26 -5.40 -20.39
CA LEU A 155 1.70 -5.49 -20.67
C LEU A 155 2.15 -6.96 -20.71
N ALA A 156 1.78 -7.78 -19.73
CA ALA A 156 2.17 -9.19 -19.67
C ALA A 156 1.65 -10.02 -20.86
N SER A 157 0.52 -9.63 -21.45
CA SER A 157 -0.04 -10.30 -22.65
C SER A 157 0.61 -9.85 -23.97
N SER A 158 1.44 -8.79 -23.92
CA SER A 158 2.07 -8.20 -25.11
C SER A 158 3.50 -8.71 -25.35
N PHE A 159 4.03 -9.52 -24.43
CA PHE A 159 5.35 -10.14 -24.46
C PHE A 159 5.25 -11.68 -24.39
#